data_db929514f4331fca51e088c030eb12fb
#
_entry.id   db929514f4331fca51e088c030eb12fb
#
_cell.length_a   1.000
_cell.length_b   1.000
_cell.length_c   1.000
_cell.angle_alpha   90.00
_cell.angle_beta   90.00
_cell.angle_gamma   90.00
#
_symmetry.space_group_name_H-M   'P 1'
#
loop_
_entity.id
_entity.type
_entity.pdbx_description
1 polymer ?
#
loop_
_entity_poly.entity_id
_entity_poly.type
_entity_poly.pdbx_seq_one_letter_code
_entity_poly.pdbx_strand_id
1 'polypeptide(L)'
;MQAAYLVGKTEAVKWGGIGCKGYIEVDFGSYSAEELSRAWKVLVNRHEMLRAKVTEVGFEILERDEIDYEIKIVNLQKMAEREKVDTLSKIREDFSEYVFHTEEPPLFKVLITKRIEGNFFHLLVDLIVSDFASVQLLISEMGELLKGASLEKIY
;
A
#
# COMPACT_ATOMS: atom_id res chain seq x y z
N MET A 1 14.19 11.35 1.40
CA MET A 1 14.20 9.91 1.64
C MET A 1 13.97 9.16 0.33
N GLN A 2 14.82 8.22 0.03
CA GLN A 2 14.76 7.48 -1.22
C GLN A 2 14.27 6.05 -1.03
N ALA A 3 13.65 5.80 0.07
CA ALA A 3 13.19 4.44 0.36
C ALA A 3 12.08 4.00 -0.58
N ALA A 4 11.36 4.95 -1.14
CA ALA A 4 10.31 4.61 -2.07
C ALA A 4 10.94 4.21 -3.40
N TYR A 5 10.84 2.96 -3.73
CA TYR A 5 11.20 2.52 -5.04
C TYR A 5 10.14 1.53 -5.53
N LEU A 6 9.85 1.64 -6.78
CA LEU A 6 8.86 0.78 -7.40
C LEU A 6 9.56 -0.55 -7.71
N VAL A 7 9.46 -1.47 -6.78
CA VAL A 7 10.08 -2.78 -6.93
C VAL A 7 9.55 -3.45 -8.19
N GLY A 8 10.46 -3.74 -9.09
CA GLY A 8 10.03 -4.29 -10.36
C GLY A 8 9.02 -3.40 -11.03
N LYS A 9 9.34 -2.12 -11.17
CA LYS A 9 8.44 -1.16 -11.78
C LYS A 9 7.80 -1.69 -13.05
N THR A 10 8.58 -2.42 -13.84
CA THR A 10 8.08 -3.08 -15.03
C THR A 10 7.35 -4.37 -14.72
N GLU A 11 7.63 -4.97 -13.58
CA GLU A 11 7.03 -6.23 -13.16
C GLU A 11 5.79 -6.02 -12.29
N ALA A 12 5.75 -4.93 -11.56
CA ALA A 12 4.64 -4.63 -10.66
C ALA A 12 3.38 -4.17 -11.41
N VAL A 13 3.55 -3.60 -12.60
CA VAL A 13 2.42 -3.18 -13.41
C VAL A 13 2.12 -4.26 -14.42
N LYS A 14 0.92 -4.80 -14.35
CA LYS A 14 0.46 -5.82 -15.28
C LYS A 14 -0.59 -5.24 -16.21
N TRP A 15 -0.37 -5.42 -17.49
CA TRP A 15 -1.26 -4.91 -18.53
C TRP A 15 -2.05 -6.04 -19.17
N GLY A 16 -3.23 -5.68 -19.63
CA GLY A 16 -4.12 -6.62 -20.27
C GLY A 16 -4.89 -7.46 -19.27
N GLY A 17 -5.77 -8.29 -19.74
CA GLY A 17 -6.60 -9.10 -18.90
C GLY A 17 -7.55 -8.24 -18.06
N ILE A 18 -7.70 -8.60 -16.81
CA ILE A 18 -8.76 -8.11 -15.95
C ILE A 18 -8.40 -6.79 -15.26
N GLY A 19 -7.22 -6.30 -15.44
CA GLY A 19 -6.89 -5.03 -14.81
C GLY A 19 -5.41 -4.78 -14.70
N CYS A 20 -5.11 -3.56 -14.32
CA CYS A 20 -3.76 -3.12 -14.03
C CYS A 20 -3.65 -2.86 -12.56
N LYS A 21 -2.57 -3.31 -11.96
CA LYS A 21 -2.29 -3.05 -10.56
C LYS A 21 -0.85 -2.65 -10.38
N GLY A 22 -0.60 -1.82 -9.39
CA GLY A 22 0.74 -1.37 -9.06
C GLY A 22 1.15 -1.88 -7.70
N TYR A 23 2.37 -2.35 -7.61
CA TYR A 23 2.94 -2.82 -6.35
C TYR A 23 4.20 -2.03 -6.02
N ILE A 24 4.32 -1.63 -4.76
CA ILE A 24 5.48 -0.90 -4.28
C ILE A 24 5.85 -1.40 -2.89
N GLU A 25 7.15 -1.52 -2.65
CA GLU A 25 7.71 -1.76 -1.33
C GLU A 25 8.51 -0.54 -0.90
N VAL A 26 8.29 -0.07 0.30
CA VAL A 26 9.00 1.09 0.84
C VAL A 26 9.62 0.73 2.17
N ASP A 27 10.90 0.98 2.30
CA ASP A 27 11.59 0.84 3.58
C ASP A 27 11.41 2.14 4.38
N PHE A 28 10.61 2.07 5.43
CA PHE A 28 10.38 3.21 6.30
C PHE A 28 11.29 3.21 7.53
N GLY A 29 12.33 2.39 7.54
CA GLY A 29 13.31 2.38 8.61
C GLY A 29 12.69 1.97 9.94
N SER A 30 12.98 2.74 10.98
CA SER A 30 12.62 2.38 12.34
C SER A 30 11.20 2.74 12.76
N TYR A 31 10.40 3.34 11.87
CA TYR A 31 9.00 3.60 12.18
C TYR A 31 8.28 2.28 12.44
N SER A 32 7.47 2.24 13.50
CA SER A 32 6.79 1.03 13.91
C SER A 32 5.63 0.68 12.98
N ALA A 33 5.20 -0.58 13.04
CA ALA A 33 4.02 -1.01 12.30
C ALA A 33 2.78 -0.20 12.69
N GLU A 34 2.67 0.16 13.96
CA GLU A 34 1.57 0.99 14.47
C GLU A 34 1.61 2.39 13.89
N GLU A 35 2.79 2.99 13.81
CA GLU A 35 2.96 4.32 13.20
C GLU A 35 2.62 4.29 11.71
N LEU A 36 3.09 3.26 11.01
CA LEU A 36 2.79 3.09 9.59
C LEU A 36 1.30 2.88 9.35
N SER A 37 0.66 2.08 10.18
CA SER A 37 -0.78 1.83 10.08
C SER A 37 -1.61 3.09 10.32
N ARG A 38 -1.23 3.90 11.30
CA ARG A 38 -1.91 5.17 11.57
C ARG A 38 -1.75 6.15 10.41
N ALA A 39 -0.54 6.26 9.87
CA ALA A 39 -0.29 7.14 8.72
C ALA A 39 -1.13 6.74 7.53
N TRP A 40 -1.19 5.44 7.24
CA TRP A 40 -2.01 4.95 6.14
C TRP A 40 -3.49 5.26 6.35
N LYS A 41 -3.98 5.09 7.56
CA LYS A 41 -5.37 5.41 7.88
C LYS A 41 -5.70 6.88 7.60
N VAL A 42 -4.78 7.78 7.92
CA VAL A 42 -4.97 9.21 7.60
C VAL A 42 -5.12 9.39 6.09
N LEU A 43 -4.30 8.70 5.30
CA LEU A 43 -4.38 8.81 3.85
C LEU A 43 -5.69 8.22 3.30
N VAL A 44 -6.15 7.10 3.82
CA VAL A 44 -7.41 6.50 3.41
C VAL A 44 -8.56 7.47 3.68
N ASN A 45 -8.53 8.15 4.83
CA ASN A 45 -9.55 9.12 5.17
C ASN A 45 -9.47 10.40 4.34
N ARG A 46 -8.27 10.74 3.87
CA ARG A 46 -8.02 11.95 3.10
C ARG A 46 -8.33 11.78 1.61
N HIS A 47 -7.95 10.66 1.04
CA HIS A 47 -8.05 10.42 -0.41
C HIS A 47 -9.30 9.62 -0.74
N GLU A 48 -10.26 10.27 -1.34
CA GLU A 48 -11.55 9.66 -1.67
C GLU A 48 -11.40 8.41 -2.53
N MET A 49 -10.46 8.42 -3.47
CA MET A 49 -10.28 7.28 -4.37
C MET A 49 -9.81 6.01 -3.65
N LEU A 50 -9.21 6.14 -2.47
CA LEU A 50 -8.88 4.97 -1.66
C LEU A 50 -10.13 4.34 -1.00
N ARG A 51 -11.25 5.05 -1.04
CA ARG A 51 -12.55 4.57 -0.53
C ARG A 51 -13.56 4.35 -1.65
N ALA A 52 -13.08 4.27 -2.88
CA ALA A 52 -13.93 4.14 -4.03
C ALA A 52 -14.25 2.68 -4.34
N LYS A 53 -15.44 2.45 -4.86
CA LYS A 53 -15.77 1.21 -5.55
C LYS A 53 -16.32 1.56 -6.93
N VAL A 54 -16.22 0.62 -7.85
CA VAL A 54 -16.74 0.80 -9.19
C VAL A 54 -18.20 0.35 -9.21
N THR A 55 -19.03 1.17 -9.84
CA THR A 55 -20.44 0.86 -10.07
C THR A 55 -20.73 0.90 -11.58
N GLU A 56 -21.93 0.55 -11.95
CA GLU A 56 -22.35 0.58 -13.37
C GLU A 56 -22.27 1.97 -13.98
N VAL A 57 -22.35 3.01 -13.14
CA VAL A 57 -22.39 4.40 -13.62
C VAL A 57 -21.12 5.18 -13.26
N GLY A 58 -20.12 4.54 -12.69
CA GLY A 58 -18.88 5.21 -12.33
C GLY A 58 -18.36 4.76 -10.98
N PHE A 59 -17.93 5.73 -10.15
CA PHE A 59 -17.41 5.46 -8.83
C PHE A 59 -18.39 5.87 -7.75
N GLU A 60 -18.45 5.08 -6.69
CA GLU A 60 -19.11 5.45 -5.46
C GLU A 60 -18.04 5.57 -4.37
N ILE A 61 -18.03 6.68 -3.66
CA ILE A 61 -17.06 6.93 -2.60
C ILE A 61 -17.70 6.59 -1.26
N LEU A 62 -17.13 5.64 -0.55
CA LEU A 62 -17.60 5.27 0.77
C LEU A 62 -17.21 6.31 1.80
N GLU A 63 -18.00 6.42 2.85
CA GLU A 63 -17.64 7.26 3.98
C GLU A 63 -16.41 6.67 4.70
N ARG A 64 -15.74 7.50 5.49
CA ARG A 64 -14.48 7.13 6.13
C ARG A 64 -14.57 5.91 7.03
N ASP A 65 -15.66 5.76 7.72
CA ASP A 65 -15.88 4.65 8.64
C ASP A 65 -16.55 3.44 7.99
N GLU A 66 -16.95 3.58 6.74
CA GLU A 66 -17.54 2.47 5.98
C GLU A 66 -16.49 1.59 5.32
N ILE A 67 -15.26 2.09 5.18
CA ILE A 67 -14.20 1.31 4.56
C ILE A 67 -13.60 0.37 5.59
N ASP A 68 -13.62 -0.91 5.28
CA ASP A 68 -13.09 -1.94 6.15
C ASP A 68 -11.91 -2.60 5.49
N TYR A 69 -10.77 -2.60 6.16
CA TYR A 69 -9.58 -3.24 5.67
C TYR A 69 -8.68 -3.64 6.84
N GLU A 70 -7.83 -4.61 6.59
CA GLU A 70 -6.90 -5.10 7.58
C GLU A 70 -5.47 -4.93 7.04
N ILE A 71 -4.57 -4.49 7.90
CA ILE A 71 -3.15 -4.46 7.59
C ILE A 71 -2.49 -5.64 8.27
N LYS A 72 -2.03 -6.59 7.47
CA LYS A 72 -1.35 -7.75 7.99
C LYS A 72 0.10 -7.38 8.34
N ILE A 73 0.55 -7.85 9.49
CA ILE A 73 1.92 -7.60 9.94
C ILE A 73 2.63 -8.95 10.02
N VAL A 74 3.74 -9.07 9.30
CA VAL A 74 4.56 -10.28 9.29
C VAL A 74 5.89 -9.95 9.94
N ASN A 75 6.22 -10.62 11.03
CA ASN A 75 7.45 -10.38 11.75
C ASN A 75 8.56 -11.32 11.26
N LEU A 76 9.58 -10.74 10.64
CA LEU A 76 10.72 -11.48 10.11
C LEU A 76 11.92 -11.49 11.07
N GLN A 77 11.83 -10.78 12.20
CA GLN A 77 12.99 -10.48 13.04
C GLN A 77 13.68 -11.72 13.60
N LYS A 78 12.91 -12.77 13.86
CA LYS A 78 13.44 -13.99 14.46
C LYS A 78 13.64 -15.13 13.47
N MET A 79 13.41 -14.86 12.19
CA MET A 79 13.56 -15.86 11.15
C MET A 79 15.03 -15.97 10.72
N ALA A 80 15.44 -17.17 10.28
CA ALA A 80 16.72 -17.36 9.62
C ALA A 80 16.72 -16.62 8.27
N GLU A 81 17.91 -16.26 7.80
CA GLU A 81 18.02 -15.48 6.55
C GLU A 81 17.30 -16.13 5.37
N ARG A 82 17.43 -17.43 5.21
CA ARG A 82 16.75 -18.14 4.13
C ARG A 82 15.24 -18.06 4.27
N GLU A 83 14.75 -18.19 5.48
CA GLU A 83 13.32 -18.10 5.77
C GLU A 83 12.78 -16.71 5.49
N LYS A 84 13.56 -15.66 5.83
CA LYS A 84 13.19 -14.26 5.50
C LYS A 84 13.04 -14.07 4.00
N VAL A 85 14.01 -14.56 3.23
CA VAL A 85 14.00 -14.44 1.77
C VAL A 85 12.79 -15.17 1.19
N ASP A 86 12.54 -16.38 1.65
CA ASP A 86 11.41 -17.19 1.17
C ASP A 86 10.08 -16.52 1.50
N THR A 87 9.96 -15.97 2.71
CA THR A 87 8.75 -15.28 3.15
C THR A 87 8.48 -14.03 2.32
N LEU A 88 9.50 -13.22 2.07
CA LEU A 88 9.35 -12.03 1.24
C LEU A 88 8.98 -12.40 -0.20
N SER A 89 9.60 -13.45 -0.74
CA SER A 89 9.28 -13.93 -2.07
C SER A 89 7.82 -14.38 -2.16
N LYS A 90 7.34 -15.05 -1.13
CA LYS A 90 5.95 -15.50 -1.07
C LYS A 90 4.99 -14.33 -1.00
N ILE A 91 5.31 -13.32 -0.23
CA ILE A 91 4.50 -12.10 -0.13
C ILE A 91 4.39 -11.42 -1.51
N ARG A 92 5.51 -11.27 -2.19
CA ARG A 92 5.54 -10.64 -3.52
C ARG A 92 4.75 -11.46 -4.54
N GLU A 93 4.86 -12.78 -4.48
CA GLU A 93 4.09 -13.68 -5.34
C GLU A 93 2.60 -13.53 -5.08
N ASP A 94 2.20 -13.57 -3.80
CA ASP A 94 0.79 -13.42 -3.42
C ASP A 94 0.22 -12.10 -3.92
N PHE A 95 0.98 -11.01 -3.81
CA PHE A 95 0.55 -9.71 -4.31
C PHE A 95 0.45 -9.70 -5.83
N SER A 96 1.38 -10.35 -6.52
CA SER A 96 1.35 -10.40 -7.98
C SER A 96 0.15 -11.17 -8.51
N GLU A 97 -0.32 -12.15 -7.75
CA GLU A 97 -1.45 -13.00 -8.14
C GLU A 97 -2.80 -12.47 -7.65
N TYR A 98 -2.78 -11.50 -6.75
CA TYR A 98 -4.01 -10.98 -6.17
C TYR A 98 -4.87 -10.27 -7.23
N VAL A 99 -6.16 -10.52 -7.21
CA VAL A 99 -7.11 -9.91 -8.13
C VAL A 99 -8.12 -9.09 -7.31
N PHE A 100 -8.20 -7.81 -7.63
CA PHE A 100 -9.21 -6.94 -7.03
C PHE A 100 -10.56 -7.18 -7.70
N HIS A 101 -11.60 -7.15 -6.88
CA HIS A 101 -12.98 -7.09 -7.35
C HIS A 101 -13.43 -5.65 -7.21
N THR A 102 -13.58 -4.94 -8.33
CA THR A 102 -13.69 -3.49 -8.33
C THR A 102 -14.96 -2.96 -7.68
N GLU A 103 -15.97 -3.78 -7.55
CA GLU A 103 -17.18 -3.44 -6.79
C GLU A 103 -17.06 -3.72 -5.29
N GLU A 104 -15.93 -4.29 -4.84
CA GLU A 104 -15.69 -4.65 -3.45
C GLU A 104 -14.48 -3.90 -2.91
N PRO A 105 -14.67 -2.70 -2.35
CA PRO A 105 -13.55 -1.94 -1.79
C PRO A 105 -13.01 -2.59 -0.49
N PRO A 106 -11.78 -2.32 -0.13
CA PRO A 106 -10.87 -1.34 -0.74
C PRO A 106 -10.19 -1.89 -1.99
N LEU A 107 -9.83 -1.01 -2.89
CA LEU A 107 -9.06 -1.35 -4.09
C LEU A 107 -7.57 -1.13 -3.87
N PHE A 108 -7.14 -1.42 -2.67
CA PHE A 108 -5.75 -1.47 -2.27
C PHE A 108 -5.56 -2.62 -1.29
N LYS A 109 -4.31 -3.03 -1.12
CA LYS A 109 -3.93 -4.03 -0.12
C LYS A 109 -2.62 -3.61 0.50
N VAL A 110 -2.53 -3.67 1.82
CA VAL A 110 -1.34 -3.26 2.57
C VAL A 110 -0.88 -4.41 3.46
N LEU A 111 0.43 -4.57 3.52
CA LEU A 111 1.07 -5.51 4.42
C LEU A 111 2.36 -4.86 4.93
N ILE A 112 2.71 -5.12 6.16
CA ILE A 112 3.95 -4.61 6.76
C ILE A 112 4.81 -5.79 7.16
N THR A 113 6.08 -5.78 6.75
CA THR A 113 7.05 -6.76 7.25
C THR A 113 7.98 -6.08 8.23
N LYS A 114 8.09 -6.65 9.42
CA LYS A 114 8.98 -6.15 10.47
C LYS A 114 10.34 -6.82 10.32
N ARG A 115 11.36 -6.01 10.13
CA ARG A 115 12.75 -6.46 10.04
C ARG A 115 13.59 -5.73 11.08
N ILE A 116 14.76 -6.28 11.38
CA ILE A 116 15.70 -5.61 12.29
C ILE A 116 16.23 -4.32 11.66
N GLU A 117 16.53 -4.35 10.37
CA GLU A 117 17.11 -3.23 9.62
C GLU A 117 16.12 -2.13 9.29
N GLY A 118 14.83 -2.39 9.41
CA GLY A 118 13.79 -1.45 9.06
C GLY A 118 12.55 -2.15 8.57
N ASN A 119 11.42 -1.51 8.75
CA ASN A 119 10.13 -2.10 8.40
C ASN A 119 9.73 -1.73 6.97
N PHE A 120 9.33 -2.72 6.20
CA PHE A 120 8.80 -2.52 4.85
C PHE A 120 7.29 -2.32 4.89
N PHE A 121 6.85 -1.36 4.12
CA PHE A 121 5.44 -1.14 3.83
C PHE A 121 5.19 -1.61 2.41
N HIS A 122 4.32 -2.60 2.26
CA HIS A 122 3.97 -3.18 0.96
C HIS A 122 2.59 -2.68 0.57
N LEU A 123 2.50 -2.02 -0.56
CA LEU A 123 1.23 -1.50 -1.06
C LEU A 123 0.95 -2.06 -2.44
N LEU A 124 -0.21 -2.64 -2.58
CA LEU A 124 -0.79 -3.02 -3.87
C LEU A 124 -2.01 -2.15 -4.10
N VAL A 125 -2.15 -1.57 -5.26
CA VAL A 125 -3.30 -0.73 -5.58
C VAL A 125 -3.79 -1.07 -6.98
N ASP A 126 -5.12 -1.07 -7.14
CA ASP A 126 -5.72 -1.18 -8.46
C ASP A 126 -5.57 0.17 -9.17
N LEU A 127 -4.98 0.15 -10.36
CA LEU A 127 -4.71 1.38 -11.09
C LEU A 127 -5.97 2.03 -11.67
N ILE A 128 -7.13 1.43 -11.48
CA ILE A 128 -8.39 2.10 -11.78
C ILE A 128 -8.65 3.27 -10.82
N VAL A 129 -8.11 3.19 -9.59
CA VAL A 129 -8.31 4.24 -8.58
C VAL A 129 -7.07 5.08 -8.35
N SER A 130 -5.92 4.68 -8.86
CA SER A 130 -4.68 5.42 -8.60
C SER A 130 -3.63 5.06 -9.64
N ASP A 131 -2.99 6.05 -10.22
CA ASP A 131 -1.85 5.83 -11.12
C ASP A 131 -0.53 5.85 -10.33
N PHE A 132 0.59 5.62 -11.01
CA PHE A 132 1.89 5.61 -10.35
C PHE A 132 2.27 6.95 -9.74
N ALA A 133 1.92 8.05 -10.39
CA ALA A 133 2.20 9.37 -9.82
C ALA A 133 1.44 9.56 -8.51
N SER A 134 0.19 9.11 -8.46
CA SER A 134 -0.62 9.16 -7.26
C SER A 134 -0.08 8.24 -6.17
N VAL A 135 0.40 7.05 -6.53
CA VAL A 135 1.03 6.15 -5.56
C VAL A 135 2.26 6.80 -4.96
N GLN A 136 3.10 7.42 -5.77
CA GLN A 136 4.28 8.14 -5.28
C GLN A 136 3.89 9.28 -4.34
N LEU A 137 2.82 10.00 -4.67
CA LEU A 137 2.30 11.04 -3.79
C LEU A 137 1.85 10.46 -2.44
N LEU A 138 1.14 9.36 -2.44
CA LEU A 138 0.71 8.70 -1.21
C LEU A 138 1.90 8.33 -0.33
N ILE A 139 2.94 7.77 -0.92
CA ILE A 139 4.15 7.39 -0.15
C ILE A 139 4.86 8.63 0.37
N SER A 140 4.94 9.68 -0.43
CA SER A 140 5.52 10.96 -0.01
C SER A 140 4.74 11.54 1.17
N GLU A 141 3.42 11.52 1.11
CA GLU A 141 2.57 12.00 2.21
C GLU A 141 2.72 11.16 3.46
N MET A 142 2.87 9.84 3.31
CA MET A 142 3.18 8.98 4.46
C MET A 142 4.48 9.42 5.13
N GLY A 143 5.51 9.67 4.34
CA GLY A 143 6.78 10.15 4.87
C GLY A 143 6.63 11.43 5.66
N GLU A 144 5.86 12.38 5.15
CA GLU A 144 5.61 13.65 5.84
C GLU A 144 4.82 13.45 7.14
N LEU A 145 3.79 12.60 7.11
CA LEU A 145 3.01 12.28 8.31
C LEU A 145 3.88 11.65 9.39
N LEU A 146 4.77 10.75 8.99
CA LEU A 146 5.66 10.07 9.94
C LEU A 146 6.64 11.03 10.58
N LYS A 147 6.99 12.12 9.88
CA LYS A 147 7.82 13.19 10.44
C LYS A 147 7.03 14.18 11.28
N GLY A 148 5.73 13.97 11.44
CA GLY A 148 4.87 14.83 12.25
C GLY A 148 4.24 15.99 11.51
N ALA A 149 4.34 16.03 10.19
CA ALA A 149 3.72 17.10 9.40
C ALA A 149 2.20 16.97 9.38
N SER A 150 1.54 18.10 9.20
CA SER A 150 0.09 18.13 8.98
C SER A 150 -0.17 18.28 7.49
N LEU A 151 -0.93 17.36 6.93
CA LEU A 151 -1.26 17.39 5.51
C LEU A 151 -2.22 18.53 5.13
N GLU A 152 -2.91 19.08 6.11
CA GLU A 152 -3.81 20.21 5.86
C GLU A 152 -3.07 21.41 5.29
N LYS A 153 -1.78 21.50 5.52
CA LYS A 153 -0.96 22.61 5.07
C LYS A 153 -0.32 22.36 3.70
N ILE A 154 -0.47 21.17 3.18
CA ILE A 154 0.19 20.79 1.92
C ILE A 154 -0.67 21.13 0.71
N TYR A 155 -1.95 21.25 0.92
CA TYR A 155 -2.93 21.53 -0.15
C TYR A 155 -3.63 22.84 0.02
#